data_4212703757d753d90834057daf39e0f4
#
_entry.id   4212703757d753d90834057daf39e0f4
#
_cell.length_a   1.000
_cell.length_b   1.000
_cell.length_c   1.000
_cell.angle_alpha   90.00
_cell.angle_beta   90.00
_cell.angle_gamma   90.00
#
_symmetry.space_group_name_H-M   'P 1'
#
loop_
_entity.id
_entity.type
_entity.pdbx_description
1 polymer ?
#
loop_
_entity_poly.entity_id
_entity_poly.type
_entity_poly.pdbx_seq_one_letter_code
_entity_poly.pdbx_strand_id
1 'polypeptide(L)'
;MAKTETSMKTNLFSKELYPTPPEVIERMMMGEDFVGKTILEPSAGTGNIVSWLQDNGAARVVACEIDSRLRQVLGGKCEIIGTDFLQMQSEEVSHVDMIVMNPPFSNADEHILHAWDIAPAGCTIVALCNTDTIDYYRYDKKKAMLKETVTKNGNHEKLGNVFKRSERTTDVNVSLVKLYKPGTGEDEFAGFF
;
A
#
# COMPACT_ATOMS: atom_id res chain seq x y z
N MET A 1 29.15 -5.13 13.35
CA MET A 1 29.33 -3.90 12.56
C MET A 1 28.18 -3.60 11.58
N ALA A 2 27.43 -4.61 11.09
CA ALA A 2 26.30 -4.39 10.15
C ALA A 2 25.08 -3.60 10.71
N LYS A 3 24.81 -3.71 12.03
CA LYS A 3 23.68 -2.99 12.67
C LYS A 3 23.80 -1.46 12.68
N THR A 4 25.02 -0.93 12.60
CA THR A 4 25.27 0.52 12.71
C THR A 4 25.02 1.24 11.37
N GLU A 5 25.26 0.61 10.24
CA GLU A 5 25.05 1.20 8.92
C GLU A 5 23.57 1.30 8.54
N THR A 6 22.77 0.28 8.89
CA THR A 6 21.33 0.27 8.61
C THR A 6 20.60 1.32 9.46
N SER A 7 20.99 1.45 10.74
CA SER A 7 20.42 2.46 11.66
C SER A 7 20.76 3.91 11.25
N MET A 8 21.93 4.16 10.66
CA MET A 8 22.27 5.49 10.13
C MET A 8 21.48 5.86 8.88
N LYS A 9 21.19 4.89 8.01
CA LYS A 9 20.44 5.13 6.77
C LYS A 9 18.99 5.55 7.05
N THR A 10 18.30 4.91 8.00
CA THR A 10 16.92 5.22 8.37
C THR A 10 16.75 6.61 9.02
N ASN A 11 17.76 7.14 9.67
CA ASN A 11 17.70 8.47 10.28
C ASN A 11 17.85 9.63 9.27
N LEU A 12 18.29 9.36 8.03
CA LEU A 12 18.47 10.34 6.97
C LEU A 12 17.19 10.59 6.15
N PHE A 13 16.21 9.70 6.27
CA PHE A 13 14.95 9.74 5.52
C PHE A 13 13.80 10.31 6.35
N SER A 14 12.63 10.45 5.73
CA SER A 14 11.40 10.91 6.36
C SER A 14 11.15 10.25 7.73
N LYS A 15 10.58 11.02 8.66
CA LYS A 15 10.20 10.49 9.99
C LYS A 15 9.16 9.36 9.91
N GLU A 16 8.45 9.26 8.81
CA GLU A 16 7.40 8.26 8.56
C GLU A 16 7.84 7.10 7.66
N LEU A 17 9.14 6.97 7.39
CA LEU A 17 9.65 5.78 6.71
C LEU A 17 9.73 4.61 7.70
N TYR A 18 8.82 3.66 7.55
CA TYR A 18 8.78 2.40 8.28
C TYR A 18 8.88 1.23 7.31
N PRO A 19 10.08 0.66 7.10
CA PRO A 19 10.25 -0.51 6.23
C PRO A 19 9.35 -1.64 6.71
N THR A 20 8.51 -2.15 5.81
CA THR A 20 7.53 -3.19 6.15
C THR A 20 8.24 -4.52 6.39
N PRO A 21 8.07 -5.16 7.55
CA PRO A 21 8.66 -6.46 7.84
C PRO A 21 8.10 -7.57 6.93
N PRO A 22 8.89 -8.59 6.58
CA PRO A 22 8.44 -9.68 5.69
C PRO A 22 7.18 -10.39 6.17
N GLU A 23 7.06 -10.65 7.49
CA GLU A 23 5.88 -11.30 8.08
C GLU A 23 4.61 -10.44 7.97
N VAL A 24 4.77 -9.11 7.92
CA VAL A 24 3.64 -8.20 7.70
C VAL A 24 3.25 -8.22 6.22
N ILE A 25 4.21 -8.24 5.30
CA ILE A 25 3.94 -8.35 3.86
C ILE A 25 3.24 -9.68 3.55
N GLU A 26 3.71 -10.78 4.14
CA GLU A 26 3.05 -12.09 4.02
C GLU A 26 1.59 -12.02 4.49
N ARG A 27 1.32 -11.33 5.63
CA ARG A 27 -0.05 -11.13 6.11
C ARG A 27 -0.88 -10.27 5.18
N MET A 28 -0.31 -9.20 4.60
CA MET A 28 -0.98 -8.35 3.60
C MET A 28 -1.43 -9.16 2.40
N MET A 29 -0.57 -10.04 1.90
CA MET A 29 -0.79 -10.81 0.68
C MET A 29 -1.55 -12.13 0.89
N MET A 30 -1.82 -12.50 2.16
CA MET A 30 -2.54 -13.73 2.46
C MET A 30 -3.95 -13.75 1.84
N GLY A 31 -4.20 -14.76 1.01
CA GLY A 31 -5.47 -14.96 0.29
C GLY A 31 -5.63 -14.12 -0.97
N GLU A 32 -4.63 -13.32 -1.35
CA GLU A 32 -4.65 -12.56 -2.60
C GLU A 32 -4.02 -13.35 -3.75
N ASP A 33 -4.66 -13.25 -4.91
CA ASP A 33 -4.14 -13.80 -6.16
C ASP A 33 -3.24 -12.75 -6.84
N PHE A 34 -1.94 -12.78 -6.53
CA PHE A 34 -0.95 -11.82 -7.04
C PHE A 34 0.12 -12.42 -7.94
N VAL A 35 0.21 -13.77 -8.01
CA VAL A 35 1.20 -14.45 -8.83
C VAL A 35 0.92 -14.18 -10.32
N GLY A 36 1.95 -13.80 -11.05
CA GLY A 36 1.83 -13.47 -12.46
C GLY A 36 1.20 -12.11 -12.78
N LYS A 37 0.91 -11.27 -11.77
CA LYS A 37 0.26 -9.96 -11.93
C LYS A 37 1.25 -8.80 -11.95
N THR A 38 0.80 -7.68 -12.50
CA THR A 38 1.47 -6.38 -12.44
C THR A 38 1.00 -5.62 -11.22
N ILE A 39 1.93 -5.27 -10.32
CA ILE A 39 1.63 -4.66 -9.02
C ILE A 39 2.29 -3.30 -8.91
N LEU A 40 1.54 -2.30 -8.45
CA LEU A 40 2.05 -0.98 -8.09
C LEU A 40 2.29 -0.90 -6.59
N GLU A 41 3.50 -0.49 -6.20
CA GLU A 41 3.77 0.02 -4.85
C GLU A 41 3.97 1.54 -4.89
N PRO A 42 2.96 2.33 -4.45
CA PRO A 42 2.98 3.79 -4.61
C PRO A 42 3.75 4.55 -3.52
N SER A 43 4.32 3.85 -2.53
CA SER A 43 5.08 4.44 -1.41
C SER A 43 6.27 3.55 -1.07
N ALA A 44 7.10 3.25 -2.09
CA ALA A 44 7.98 2.10 -2.10
C ALA A 44 9.13 2.13 -1.08
N GLY A 45 9.50 3.32 -0.58
CA GLY A 45 10.50 3.45 0.46
C GLY A 45 11.82 2.78 0.10
N THR A 46 12.25 1.83 0.94
CA THR A 46 13.46 1.01 0.71
C THR A 46 13.22 -0.20 -0.22
N GLY A 47 11.97 -0.42 -0.65
CA GLY A 47 11.59 -1.49 -1.57
C GLY A 47 11.41 -2.86 -0.92
N ASN A 48 11.04 -2.92 0.36
CA ASN A 48 10.81 -4.20 1.04
C ASN A 48 9.63 -4.96 0.44
N ILE A 49 8.50 -4.28 0.20
CA ILE A 49 7.32 -4.87 -0.45
C ILE A 49 7.66 -5.24 -1.89
N VAL A 50 8.35 -4.35 -2.64
CA VAL A 50 8.80 -4.61 -4.01
C VAL A 50 9.58 -5.92 -4.10
N SER A 51 10.64 -6.04 -3.28
CA SER A 51 11.50 -7.23 -3.29
C SER A 51 10.72 -8.48 -2.91
N TRP A 52 9.89 -8.42 -1.86
CA TRP A 52 9.08 -9.55 -1.43
C TRP A 52 8.11 -10.02 -2.53
N LEU A 53 7.42 -9.11 -3.20
CA LEU A 53 6.48 -9.44 -4.29
C LEU A 53 7.19 -10.09 -5.48
N GLN A 54 8.37 -9.59 -5.86
CA GLN A 54 9.18 -10.17 -6.93
C GLN A 54 9.65 -11.58 -6.58
N ASP A 55 10.14 -11.78 -5.36
CA ASP A 55 10.63 -13.08 -4.88
C ASP A 55 9.49 -14.12 -4.75
N ASN A 56 8.24 -13.66 -4.63
CA ASN A 56 7.05 -14.52 -4.46
C ASN A 56 6.15 -14.62 -5.71
N GLY A 57 6.64 -14.20 -6.87
CA GLY A 57 6.03 -14.55 -8.15
C GLY A 57 5.16 -13.50 -8.81
N ALA A 58 5.19 -12.24 -8.37
CA ALA A 58 4.64 -11.13 -9.15
C ALA A 58 5.35 -11.06 -10.53
N ALA A 59 4.60 -10.91 -11.63
CA ALA A 59 5.19 -10.83 -12.96
C ALA A 59 5.95 -9.51 -13.17
N ARG A 60 5.43 -8.42 -12.62
CA ARG A 60 6.03 -7.10 -12.68
C ARG A 60 5.67 -6.30 -11.44
N VAL A 61 6.65 -5.63 -10.85
CA VAL A 61 6.40 -4.65 -9.79
C VAL A 61 6.88 -3.29 -10.27
N VAL A 62 6.00 -2.31 -10.27
CA VAL A 62 6.29 -0.91 -10.56
C VAL A 62 6.13 -0.08 -9.29
N ALA A 63 6.84 1.03 -9.18
CA ALA A 63 6.85 1.81 -7.96
C ALA A 63 6.66 3.30 -8.19
N CYS A 64 6.16 3.98 -7.16
CA CYS A 64 6.22 5.41 -7.02
C CYS A 64 6.93 5.73 -5.69
N GLU A 65 7.79 6.75 -5.66
CA GLU A 65 8.52 7.16 -4.46
C GLU A 65 8.90 8.64 -4.55
N ILE A 66 8.50 9.42 -3.55
CA ILE A 66 8.68 10.88 -3.54
C ILE A 66 10.11 11.30 -3.18
N ASP A 67 10.80 10.54 -2.33
CA ASP A 67 12.18 10.85 -1.92
C ASP A 67 13.18 10.42 -3.01
N SER A 68 13.89 11.38 -3.59
CA SER A 68 14.87 11.12 -4.66
C SER A 68 16.00 10.18 -4.23
N ARG A 69 16.37 10.16 -2.95
CA ARG A 69 17.41 9.28 -2.41
C ARG A 69 16.91 7.83 -2.34
N LEU A 70 15.64 7.64 -1.96
CA LEU A 70 14.99 6.31 -1.96
C LEU A 70 14.79 5.81 -3.39
N ARG A 71 14.44 6.70 -4.35
CA ARG A 71 14.42 6.30 -5.77
C ARG A 71 15.75 5.77 -6.27
N GLN A 72 16.88 6.30 -5.79
CA GLN A 72 18.21 5.76 -6.12
C GLN A 72 18.41 4.35 -5.56
N VAL A 73 17.90 4.07 -4.34
CA VAL A 73 17.93 2.73 -3.74
C VAL A 73 17.06 1.74 -4.52
N LEU A 74 15.91 2.21 -5.02
CA LEU A 74 14.96 1.42 -5.80
C LEU A 74 15.42 1.16 -7.25
N GLY A 75 16.25 2.04 -7.82
CA GLY A 75 16.59 2.06 -9.24
C GLY A 75 17.24 0.81 -9.83
N GLY A 76 17.66 -0.15 -8.99
CA GLY A 76 18.13 -1.47 -9.41
C GLY A 76 17.12 -2.60 -9.12
N LYS A 77 15.97 -2.28 -8.51
CA LYS A 77 15.00 -3.28 -8.05
C LYS A 77 13.75 -3.34 -8.93
N CYS A 78 13.22 -2.19 -9.31
CA CYS A 78 11.99 -2.10 -10.10
C CYS A 78 11.96 -0.83 -10.97
N GLU A 79 11.02 -0.79 -11.89
CA GLU A 79 10.69 0.41 -12.66
C GLU A 79 9.97 1.43 -11.77
N ILE A 80 10.41 2.68 -11.79
CA ILE A 80 9.76 3.79 -11.12
C ILE A 80 8.92 4.54 -12.13
N ILE A 81 7.59 4.47 -12.00
CA ILE A 81 6.63 5.07 -12.93
C ILE A 81 6.11 6.44 -12.48
N GLY A 82 6.38 6.83 -11.23
CA GLY A 82 5.94 8.12 -10.69
C GLY A 82 6.80 8.59 -9.52
N THR A 83 6.65 9.87 -9.16
CA THR A 83 7.32 10.46 -8.00
C THR A 83 6.35 10.76 -6.88
N ASP A 84 5.29 11.49 -7.14
CA ASP A 84 4.24 11.80 -6.17
C ASP A 84 2.98 11.02 -6.56
N PHE A 85 2.66 10.00 -5.75
CA PHE A 85 1.51 9.14 -6.01
C PHE A 85 0.20 9.91 -6.05
N LEU A 86 0.03 10.93 -5.21
CA LEU A 86 -1.20 11.72 -5.17
C LEU A 86 -1.42 12.61 -6.40
N GLN A 87 -0.44 12.70 -7.30
CA GLN A 87 -0.55 13.39 -8.59
C GLN A 87 -0.77 12.44 -9.76
N MET A 88 -0.65 11.14 -9.56
CA MET A 88 -0.84 10.14 -10.62
C MET A 88 -2.31 10.08 -11.05
N GLN A 89 -2.51 9.74 -12.34
CA GLN A 89 -3.83 9.63 -12.94
C GLN A 89 -4.14 8.19 -13.36
N SER A 90 -5.41 7.89 -13.61
CA SER A 90 -5.88 6.54 -13.97
C SER A 90 -5.21 5.96 -15.21
N GLU A 91 -4.82 6.81 -16.17
CA GLU A 91 -4.13 6.37 -17.38
C GLU A 91 -2.76 5.76 -17.08
N GLU A 92 -2.04 6.30 -16.09
CA GLU A 92 -0.71 5.86 -15.70
C GLU A 92 -0.71 4.48 -15.02
N VAL A 93 -1.84 4.11 -14.41
CA VAL A 93 -2.02 2.85 -13.68
C VAL A 93 -2.96 1.86 -14.38
N SER A 94 -3.40 2.16 -15.61
CA SER A 94 -4.39 1.36 -16.35
C SER A 94 -3.98 -0.10 -16.60
N HIS A 95 -2.69 -0.40 -16.48
CA HIS A 95 -2.08 -1.71 -16.68
C HIS A 95 -1.81 -2.48 -15.36
N VAL A 96 -2.26 -1.95 -14.22
CA VAL A 96 -2.00 -2.49 -12.88
C VAL A 96 -3.15 -3.38 -12.44
N ASP A 97 -2.82 -4.60 -12.02
CA ASP A 97 -3.80 -5.57 -11.49
C ASP A 97 -4.02 -5.39 -9.97
N MET A 98 -3.01 -4.89 -9.27
CA MET A 98 -3.05 -4.73 -7.82
C MET A 98 -2.22 -3.54 -7.35
N ILE A 99 -2.69 -2.85 -6.31
CA ILE A 99 -1.95 -1.79 -5.61
C ILE A 99 -1.66 -2.27 -4.19
N VAL A 100 -0.39 -2.34 -3.81
CA VAL A 100 0.04 -2.79 -2.46
C VAL A 100 0.87 -1.69 -1.83
N MET A 101 0.48 -1.19 -0.64
CA MET A 101 1.15 -0.04 -0.05
C MET A 101 1.23 -0.07 1.47
N ASN A 102 2.32 0.52 1.97
CA ASN A 102 2.45 1.02 3.34
C ASN A 102 2.68 2.54 3.27
N PRO A 103 1.61 3.34 3.11
CA PRO A 103 1.72 4.78 2.93
C PRO A 103 2.13 5.49 4.22
N PRO A 104 2.55 6.78 4.17
CA PRO A 104 2.72 7.58 5.37
C PRO A 104 1.46 7.58 6.23
N PHE A 105 1.57 7.20 7.51
CA PHE A 105 0.40 7.02 8.37
C PHE A 105 -0.37 8.31 8.64
N SER A 106 0.28 9.46 8.52
CA SER A 106 -0.36 10.77 8.71
C SER A 106 -1.45 11.08 7.68
N ASN A 107 -1.34 10.54 6.47
CA ASN A 107 -2.25 10.74 5.35
C ASN A 107 -2.59 9.45 4.58
N ALA A 108 -2.61 8.33 5.31
CA ALA A 108 -2.94 7.03 4.74
C ALA A 108 -4.36 6.97 4.14
N ASP A 109 -5.32 7.67 4.74
CA ASP A 109 -6.67 7.83 4.21
C ASP A 109 -6.69 8.45 2.82
N GLU A 110 -5.91 9.51 2.60
CA GLU A 110 -5.80 10.18 1.30
C GLU A 110 -5.17 9.27 0.24
N HIS A 111 -4.11 8.55 0.61
CA HIS A 111 -3.45 7.61 -0.31
C HIS A 111 -4.36 6.44 -0.68
N ILE A 112 -5.09 5.86 0.27
CA ILE A 112 -5.99 4.73 0.00
C ILE A 112 -7.18 5.17 -0.84
N LEU A 113 -7.77 6.34 -0.56
CA LEU A 113 -8.85 6.89 -1.36
C LEU A 113 -8.39 7.23 -2.78
N HIS A 114 -7.20 7.83 -2.91
CA HIS A 114 -6.63 8.11 -4.23
C HIS A 114 -6.38 6.84 -5.03
N ALA A 115 -5.82 5.80 -4.38
CA ALA A 115 -5.67 4.48 -5.01
C ALA A 115 -7.00 3.93 -5.50
N TRP A 116 -8.06 4.06 -4.69
CA TRP A 116 -9.41 3.65 -5.08
C TRP A 116 -9.92 4.41 -6.30
N ASP A 117 -9.71 5.72 -6.34
CA ASP A 117 -10.20 6.57 -7.42
C ASP A 117 -9.54 6.23 -8.77
N ILE A 118 -8.20 6.08 -8.78
CA ILE A 118 -7.43 5.88 -10.03
C ILE A 118 -7.30 4.42 -10.46
N ALA A 119 -7.52 3.45 -9.56
CA ALA A 119 -7.36 2.02 -9.87
C ALA A 119 -8.26 1.59 -11.03
N PRO A 120 -7.80 0.74 -11.94
CA PRO A 120 -8.64 0.18 -12.99
C PRO A 120 -9.71 -0.78 -12.42
N ALA A 121 -10.72 -1.08 -13.22
CA ALA A 121 -11.74 -2.06 -12.88
C ALA A 121 -11.10 -3.45 -12.66
N GLY A 122 -11.56 -4.18 -11.65
CA GLY A 122 -11.00 -5.48 -11.25
C GLY A 122 -9.72 -5.40 -10.42
N CYS A 123 -9.19 -4.21 -10.16
CA CYS A 123 -7.99 -4.02 -9.35
C CYS A 123 -8.24 -4.28 -7.86
N THR A 124 -7.30 -4.97 -7.21
CA THR A 124 -7.27 -5.16 -5.75
C THR A 124 -6.34 -4.14 -5.12
N ILE A 125 -6.75 -3.52 -4.00
CA ILE A 125 -5.94 -2.59 -3.22
C ILE A 125 -5.70 -3.19 -1.84
N VAL A 126 -4.43 -3.31 -1.46
CA VAL A 126 -3.98 -3.83 -0.15
C VAL A 126 -3.13 -2.76 0.51
N ALA A 127 -3.59 -2.24 1.65
CA ALA A 127 -2.94 -1.10 2.28
C ALA A 127 -2.86 -1.23 3.80
N LEU A 128 -1.77 -0.72 4.38
CA LEU A 128 -1.66 -0.50 5.81
C LEU A 128 -2.08 0.93 6.16
N CYS A 129 -2.70 1.10 7.32
CA CYS A 129 -2.96 2.42 7.90
C CYS A 129 -2.93 2.36 9.42
N ASN A 130 -2.86 3.52 10.07
CA ASN A 130 -3.12 3.59 11.50
C ASN A 130 -4.56 3.12 11.78
N THR A 131 -4.75 2.28 12.80
CA THR A 131 -6.08 1.80 13.21
C THR A 131 -7.04 2.96 13.48
N ASP A 132 -6.54 4.07 14.02
CA ASP A 132 -7.34 5.28 14.27
C ASP A 132 -7.90 5.91 12.99
N THR A 133 -7.28 5.67 11.83
CA THR A 133 -7.79 6.11 10.52
C THR A 133 -9.15 5.49 10.20
N ILE A 134 -9.38 4.26 10.65
CA ILE A 134 -10.64 3.53 10.45
C ILE A 134 -11.61 3.68 11.63
N ASP A 135 -11.09 3.73 12.88
CA ASP A 135 -11.92 3.76 14.08
C ASP A 135 -12.47 5.15 14.40
N TYR A 136 -11.67 6.22 14.21
CA TYR A 136 -12.04 7.60 14.56
C TYR A 136 -12.43 8.44 13.32
N TYR A 137 -13.39 7.94 12.52
CA TYR A 137 -13.80 8.56 11.27
C TYR A 137 -14.85 9.68 11.41
N ARG A 138 -15.58 9.76 12.55
CA ARG A 138 -16.81 10.59 12.68
C ARG A 138 -16.58 12.09 12.53
N TYR A 139 -15.40 12.58 12.82
CA TYR A 139 -15.07 14.01 12.82
C TYR A 139 -14.17 14.41 11.64
N ASP A 140 -13.88 13.48 10.75
CA ASP A 140 -13.00 13.69 9.60
C ASP A 140 -13.67 13.14 8.34
N LYS A 141 -13.91 14.03 7.36
CA LYS A 141 -14.62 13.67 6.12
C LYS A 141 -13.88 12.62 5.29
N LYS A 142 -12.54 12.71 5.19
CA LYS A 142 -11.73 11.75 4.43
C LYS A 142 -11.79 10.38 5.10
N LYS A 143 -11.62 10.31 6.42
CA LYS A 143 -11.72 9.05 7.18
C LYS A 143 -13.13 8.46 7.10
N ALA A 144 -14.17 9.29 7.15
CA ALA A 144 -15.55 8.83 6.97
C ALA A 144 -15.78 8.22 5.58
N MET A 145 -15.28 8.88 4.53
CA MET A 145 -15.32 8.38 3.16
C MET A 145 -14.54 7.08 3.00
N LEU A 146 -13.33 6.98 3.57
CA LEU A 146 -12.55 5.74 3.57
C LEU A 146 -13.30 4.61 4.28
N LYS A 147 -13.88 4.88 5.46
CA LYS A 147 -14.67 3.88 6.20
C LYS A 147 -15.85 3.37 5.40
N GLU A 148 -16.56 4.25 4.70
CA GLU A 148 -17.66 3.91 3.82
C GLU A 148 -17.18 3.04 2.65
N THR A 149 -16.09 3.46 1.97
CA THR A 149 -15.49 2.72 0.86
C THR A 149 -15.08 1.31 1.28
N VAL A 150 -14.40 1.17 2.43
CA VAL A 150 -14.01 -0.14 2.99
C VAL A 150 -15.24 -1.00 3.32
N THR A 151 -16.28 -0.42 3.89
CA THR A 151 -17.49 -1.16 4.26
C THR A 151 -18.25 -1.70 3.04
N LYS A 152 -18.25 -0.93 1.94
CA LYS A 152 -18.97 -1.30 0.71
C LYS A 152 -18.19 -2.24 -0.20
N ASN A 153 -16.86 -2.08 -0.26
CA ASN A 153 -16.05 -2.67 -1.33
C ASN A 153 -14.91 -3.56 -0.82
N GLY A 154 -14.90 -3.89 0.47
CA GLY A 154 -13.81 -4.69 1.02
C GLY A 154 -13.93 -4.98 2.49
N ASN A 155 -12.79 -5.09 3.14
CA ASN A 155 -12.70 -5.36 4.57
C ASN A 155 -11.47 -4.70 5.19
N HIS A 156 -11.39 -4.73 6.53
CA HIS A 156 -10.20 -4.36 7.27
C HIS A 156 -9.98 -5.29 8.45
N GLU A 157 -8.73 -5.43 8.84
CA GLU A 157 -8.28 -6.24 9.96
C GLU A 157 -7.32 -5.44 10.84
N LYS A 158 -7.48 -5.52 12.16
CA LYS A 158 -6.56 -4.91 13.12
C LYS A 158 -5.37 -5.84 13.37
N LEU A 159 -4.18 -5.40 12.97
CA LEU A 159 -2.94 -6.17 13.16
C LEU A 159 -2.25 -5.85 14.49
N GLY A 160 -2.65 -4.78 15.17
CA GLY A 160 -1.98 -4.29 16.38
C GLY A 160 -0.64 -3.61 16.06
N ASN A 161 0.29 -3.65 17.00
CA ASN A 161 1.60 -3.02 16.84
C ASN A 161 2.60 -3.97 16.16
N VAL A 162 2.48 -4.11 14.83
CA VAL A 162 3.33 -5.00 14.03
C VAL A 162 4.73 -4.43 13.74
N PHE A 163 4.94 -3.13 13.95
CA PHE A 163 6.25 -2.47 13.75
C PHE A 163 7.10 -2.39 15.03
N LYS A 164 6.65 -2.94 16.15
CA LYS A 164 7.38 -2.89 17.42
C LYS A 164 8.76 -3.58 17.37
N ARG A 165 8.94 -4.54 16.47
CA ARG A 165 10.19 -5.29 16.26
C ARG A 165 10.87 -4.98 14.93
N SER A 166 10.37 -4.00 14.16
CA SER A 166 10.96 -3.61 12.89
C SER A 166 12.26 -2.82 13.08
N GLU A 167 13.00 -2.61 12.02
CA GLU A 167 14.24 -1.81 12.00
C GLU A 167 14.02 -0.40 12.55
N ARG A 168 12.81 0.14 12.37
CA ARG A 168 12.34 1.38 12.98
C ARG A 168 11.02 1.09 13.70
N THR A 169 11.04 1.23 15.02
CA THR A 169 9.88 0.94 15.87
C THR A 169 8.91 2.10 15.92
N THR A 170 7.62 1.79 16.02
CA THR A 170 6.55 2.75 16.36
C THR A 170 5.57 2.08 17.30
N ASP A 171 4.91 2.86 18.15
CA ASP A 171 3.85 2.38 19.04
C ASP A 171 2.44 2.47 18.40
N VAL A 172 2.39 2.70 17.09
CA VAL A 172 1.12 2.80 16.34
C VAL A 172 0.51 1.42 16.15
N ASN A 173 -0.78 1.31 16.46
CA ASN A 173 -1.58 0.15 16.08
C ASN A 173 -1.96 0.27 14.60
N VAL A 174 -1.74 -0.79 13.85
CA VAL A 174 -1.92 -0.84 12.41
C VAL A 174 -3.14 -1.68 12.05
N SER A 175 -3.86 -1.23 11.05
CA SER A 175 -4.90 -2.00 10.35
C SER A 175 -4.50 -2.27 8.92
N LEU A 176 -4.81 -3.47 8.47
CA LEU A 176 -4.76 -3.88 7.06
C LEU A 176 -6.11 -3.59 6.44
N VAL A 177 -6.12 -2.91 5.31
CA VAL A 177 -7.31 -2.62 4.48
C VAL A 177 -7.16 -3.36 3.18
N LYS A 178 -8.23 -4.04 2.74
CA LYS A 178 -8.34 -4.68 1.43
C LYS A 178 -9.59 -4.17 0.73
N LEU A 179 -9.43 -3.67 -0.50
CA LEU A 179 -10.51 -3.16 -1.34
C LEU A 179 -10.49 -3.90 -2.69
N TYR A 180 -11.66 -4.21 -3.20
CA TYR A 180 -11.84 -4.93 -4.45
C TYR A 180 -12.68 -4.08 -5.39
N LYS A 181 -12.06 -3.51 -6.43
CA LYS A 181 -12.76 -2.67 -7.39
C LYS A 181 -13.54 -3.56 -8.36
N PRO A 182 -14.87 -3.36 -8.52
CA PRO A 182 -15.66 -4.20 -9.43
C PRO A 182 -15.09 -4.23 -10.84
N GLY A 183 -15.17 -5.39 -11.49
CA GLY A 183 -14.85 -5.52 -12.92
C GLY A 183 -15.90 -4.85 -13.79
N THR A 184 -15.52 -4.40 -14.98
CA THR A 184 -16.48 -3.93 -15.97
C THR A 184 -17.33 -5.12 -16.45
N GLY A 185 -18.56 -5.25 -15.96
CA GLY A 185 -19.50 -6.29 -16.38
C GLY A 185 -20.15 -7.12 -15.26
N GLU A 186 -19.73 -6.95 -14.00
CA GLU A 186 -20.34 -7.67 -12.88
C GLU A 186 -21.60 -6.99 -12.31
N ASP A 187 -21.82 -5.70 -12.59
CA ASP A 187 -23.00 -4.96 -12.08
C ASP A 187 -24.29 -5.19 -12.85
N GLU A 188 -24.25 -5.75 -14.07
CA GLU A 188 -25.48 -5.96 -14.88
C GLU A 188 -26.32 -7.16 -14.42
N PHE A 189 -25.78 -8.07 -13.59
CA PHE A 189 -26.51 -9.28 -13.16
C PHE A 189 -26.82 -9.36 -11.66
N ALA A 190 -26.37 -8.40 -10.84
CA ALA A 190 -26.62 -8.40 -9.38
C ALA A 190 -28.10 -8.13 -8.98
N GLY A 191 -29.00 -7.94 -9.91
CA GLY A 191 -30.42 -7.63 -9.69
C GLY A 191 -31.41 -8.71 -10.11
N PHE A 192 -30.95 -9.92 -10.53
CA PHE A 192 -31.85 -10.95 -11.10
C PHE A 192 -31.93 -12.27 -10.32
N PHE A 193 -31.45 -12.31 -9.05
CA PHE A 193 -31.65 -13.50 -8.19
C PHE A 193 -32.16 -13.08 -6.82
#